data_f820afe89254f517e9035882fcaca4cd
#
_entry.id   f820afe89254f517e9035882fcaca4cd
#
_cell.length_a   1.000
_cell.length_b   1.000
_cell.length_c   1.000
_cell.angle_alpha   90.00
_cell.angle_beta   90.00
_cell.angle_gamma   90.00
#
_symmetry.space_group_name_H-M   'P 1'
#
loop_
_entity.id
_entity.type
_entity.pdbx_description
1 polymer ?
#
loop_
_entity_poly.entity_id
_entity_poly.type
_entity_poly.pdbx_seq_one_letter_code
_entity_poly.pdbx_strand_id
1 'polypeptide(L)'
;MVYVMIAIVLILPEMFYIRLVNKTSFFAAIHEREKDQRPVWSGAGLLLYLGMLFFSVIHGFVYPGFFFAITLLAVVGLWNNVKPISKLIQHLALWGSLLFMFNDLDIYNDSICCSFSLVLIVSVLIMYSFRAIDGVNRISGATSFVVLLTLAFINSRMVPFIDEMYLWIAIVLSFLLIFFNIKYRSRALGGEAGAGMLAVIVLFALWKLILLTNDVSYLILMVVCVIDSIVTVAYRIFRRENVFESEGRHIYQLLVSRGNIPPIIVSFLYASVQSLIVAGY
;
A
#
# COMPACT_ATOMS: atom_id res chain seq x y z
N MET A 1 -8.49 5.64 24.49
CA MET A 1 -8.99 4.27 24.76
C MET A 1 -9.49 3.57 23.50
N VAL A 2 -10.34 4.18 22.68
CA VAL A 2 -10.92 3.56 21.47
C VAL A 2 -9.85 3.04 20.51
N TYR A 3 -8.81 3.82 20.21
CA TYR A 3 -7.72 3.42 19.27
C TYR A 3 -6.88 2.23 19.77
N VAL A 4 -6.70 2.12 21.09
CA VAL A 4 -6.01 0.94 21.67
C VAL A 4 -6.89 -0.31 21.55
N MET A 5 -8.19 -0.18 21.75
CA MET A 5 -9.14 -1.28 21.52
C MET A 5 -9.15 -1.69 20.04
N ILE A 6 -9.14 -0.75 19.11
CA ILE A 6 -9.03 -1.01 17.67
C ILE A 6 -7.75 -1.80 17.36
N ALA A 7 -6.60 -1.37 17.89
CA ALA A 7 -5.33 -2.08 17.69
C ALA A 7 -5.40 -3.53 18.23
N ILE A 8 -5.98 -3.73 19.41
CA ILE A 8 -6.14 -5.07 20.00
C ILE A 8 -7.07 -5.93 19.14
N VAL A 9 -8.21 -5.39 18.71
CA VAL A 9 -9.18 -6.09 17.84
C VAL A 9 -8.56 -6.48 16.50
N LEU A 10 -7.64 -5.69 15.96
CA LEU A 10 -6.94 -6.01 14.71
C LEU A 10 -5.77 -6.99 14.89
N ILE A 11 -5.08 -6.95 16.04
CA ILE A 11 -3.96 -7.88 16.33
C ILE A 11 -4.47 -9.32 16.56
N LEU A 12 -5.61 -9.51 17.20
CA LEU A 12 -6.13 -10.83 17.52
C LEU A 12 -6.42 -11.70 16.27
N PRO A 13 -7.13 -11.22 15.25
CA PRO A 13 -7.34 -11.98 14.00
C PRO A 13 -6.02 -12.30 13.28
N GLU A 14 -5.05 -11.40 13.30
CA GLU A 14 -3.75 -11.64 12.67
C GLU A 14 -2.94 -12.70 13.42
N MET A 15 -2.92 -12.67 14.74
CA MET A 15 -2.30 -13.72 15.55
C MET A 15 -3.00 -15.07 15.35
N PHE A 16 -4.33 -15.06 15.23
CA PHE A 16 -5.11 -16.27 14.95
C PHE A 16 -4.81 -16.78 13.54
N TYR A 17 -4.77 -15.89 12.54
CA TYR A 17 -4.41 -16.23 11.17
C TYR A 17 -3.01 -16.83 11.11
N ILE A 18 -2.00 -16.20 11.73
CA ILE A 18 -0.63 -16.72 11.82
C ILE A 18 -0.59 -18.12 12.47
N ARG A 19 -1.39 -18.36 13.52
CA ARG A 19 -1.49 -19.68 14.17
C ARG A 19 -2.18 -20.72 13.28
N LEU A 20 -3.24 -20.32 12.59
CA LEU A 20 -4.01 -21.18 11.71
C LEU A 20 -3.18 -21.66 10.52
N VAL A 21 -2.43 -20.74 9.90
CA VAL A 21 -1.56 -21.05 8.77
C VAL A 21 -0.36 -21.88 9.19
N ASN A 22 0.18 -21.71 10.42
CA ASN A 22 1.21 -22.60 10.97
C ASN A 22 0.71 -24.05 11.15
N LYS A 23 -0.59 -24.25 11.32
CA LYS A 23 -1.20 -25.57 11.53
C LYS A 23 -1.68 -26.24 10.23
N THR A 24 -2.00 -25.46 9.21
CA THR A 24 -2.56 -25.97 7.95
C THR A 24 -1.68 -25.55 6.79
N SER A 25 -1.07 -26.52 6.12
CA SER A 25 -0.35 -26.32 4.85
C SER A 25 -1.23 -25.76 3.73
N PHE A 26 -2.49 -25.51 3.97
CA PHE A 26 -3.51 -25.14 2.99
C PHE A 26 -3.38 -23.69 2.51
N PHE A 27 -2.77 -22.78 3.29
CA PHE A 27 -2.58 -21.38 2.94
C PHE A 27 -1.09 -20.98 2.71
N ALA A 28 -0.19 -21.94 2.88
CA ALA A 28 1.21 -21.74 2.53
C ALA A 28 1.38 -21.97 1.02
N ALA A 29 1.08 -21.00 0.20
CA ALA A 29 1.60 -20.96 -1.16
C ALA A 29 3.12 -20.88 -1.03
N ILE A 30 3.78 -22.03 -1.22
CA ILE A 30 5.21 -22.17 -1.35
C ILE A 30 5.58 -21.39 -2.62
N HIS A 31 5.82 -20.09 -2.50
CA HIS A 31 6.63 -19.41 -3.50
C HIS A 31 8.07 -19.70 -3.12
N GLU A 32 8.64 -20.68 -3.79
CA GLU A 32 10.09 -20.85 -3.94
C GLU A 32 10.66 -19.61 -4.65
N ARG A 33 10.71 -18.50 -3.94
CA ARG A 33 11.52 -17.34 -4.33
C ARG A 33 12.66 -17.22 -3.33
N GLU A 34 13.85 -17.53 -3.84
CA GLU A 34 15.15 -17.45 -3.19
C GLU A 34 15.51 -18.60 -2.23
N LYS A 35 16.74 -19.09 -2.41
CA LYS A 35 17.58 -20.07 -1.75
C LYS A 35 17.39 -20.40 -0.25
N ASP A 36 16.41 -19.79 0.42
CA ASP A 36 16.06 -20.07 1.80
C ASP A 36 14.71 -20.80 1.83
N GLN A 37 14.76 -22.11 2.05
CA GLN A 37 13.66 -23.09 2.04
C GLN A 37 12.58 -22.88 3.12
N ARG A 38 12.18 -21.66 3.41
CA ARG A 38 11.19 -21.37 4.45
C ARG A 38 9.92 -20.80 3.83
N PRO A 39 8.73 -21.30 4.23
CA PRO A 39 7.46 -20.81 3.68
C PRO A 39 7.29 -19.31 3.95
N VAL A 40 7.06 -18.54 2.88
CA VAL A 40 6.79 -17.10 2.95
C VAL A 40 5.28 -16.89 3.05
N TRP A 41 4.85 -16.17 4.06
CA TRP A 41 3.43 -15.94 4.35
C TRP A 41 2.93 -14.72 3.57
N SER A 42 1.92 -14.90 2.72
CA SER A 42 1.38 -13.82 1.87
C SER A 42 0.06 -13.23 2.39
N GLY A 43 -0.28 -13.45 3.65
CA GLY A 43 -1.61 -13.13 4.20
C GLY A 43 -1.77 -11.78 4.89
N ALA A 44 -0.70 -10.96 5.05
CA ALA A 44 -0.82 -9.67 5.73
C ALA A 44 -1.74 -8.66 5.00
N GLY A 45 -2.03 -8.89 3.70
CA GLY A 45 -3.07 -8.14 2.98
C GLY A 45 -4.47 -8.32 3.56
N LEU A 46 -4.77 -9.46 4.19
CA LEU A 46 -6.05 -9.69 4.84
C LEU A 46 -6.26 -8.75 6.04
N LEU A 47 -5.19 -8.40 6.75
CA LEU A 47 -5.24 -7.42 7.84
C LEU A 47 -5.72 -6.05 7.37
N LEU A 48 -5.20 -5.57 6.22
CA LEU A 48 -5.65 -4.31 5.63
C LEU A 48 -7.13 -4.33 5.29
N TYR A 49 -7.59 -5.45 4.69
CA TYR A 49 -9.00 -5.62 4.36
C TYR A 49 -9.89 -5.62 5.60
N LEU A 50 -9.56 -6.42 6.63
CA LEU A 50 -10.33 -6.52 7.86
C LEU A 50 -10.39 -5.19 8.62
N GLY A 51 -9.31 -4.43 8.64
CA GLY A 51 -9.29 -3.12 9.28
C GLY A 51 -10.18 -2.10 8.57
N MET A 52 -10.17 -2.08 7.25
CA MET A 52 -11.04 -1.18 6.48
C MET A 52 -12.49 -1.66 6.43
N LEU A 53 -12.74 -2.97 6.46
CA LEU A 53 -14.08 -3.54 6.68
C LEU A 53 -14.65 -3.10 8.02
N PHE A 54 -13.86 -3.15 9.10
CA PHE A 54 -14.25 -2.69 10.42
C PHE A 54 -14.64 -1.20 10.40
N PHE A 55 -13.82 -0.36 9.75
CA PHE A 55 -14.16 1.04 9.53
C PHE A 55 -15.51 1.19 8.81
N SER A 56 -15.68 0.51 7.68
CA SER A 56 -16.88 0.61 6.84
C SER A 56 -18.16 0.16 7.58
N VAL A 57 -18.06 -0.89 8.39
CA VAL A 57 -19.20 -1.39 9.20
C VAL A 57 -19.60 -0.38 10.27
N ILE A 58 -18.64 0.23 10.97
CA ILE A 58 -18.93 1.21 12.03
C ILE A 58 -19.54 2.49 11.47
N HIS A 59 -19.03 2.96 10.34
CA HIS A 59 -19.49 4.22 9.71
C HIS A 59 -20.59 4.03 8.66
N GLY A 60 -21.20 2.83 8.57
CA GLY A 60 -22.35 2.57 7.68
C GLY A 60 -22.01 2.65 6.20
N PHE A 61 -20.80 2.23 5.79
CA PHE A 61 -20.35 2.23 4.40
C PHE A 61 -20.41 3.61 3.72
N VAL A 62 -19.94 4.64 4.39
CA VAL A 62 -19.91 6.03 3.88
C VAL A 62 -19.16 6.13 2.55
N TYR A 63 -18.16 5.27 2.30
CA TYR A 63 -17.37 5.21 1.06
C TYR A 63 -17.55 3.85 0.37
N PRO A 64 -18.68 3.59 -0.30
CA PRO A 64 -18.97 2.30 -0.90
C PRO A 64 -18.02 1.94 -2.04
N GLY A 65 -17.65 2.89 -2.89
CA GLY A 65 -16.70 2.67 -3.98
C GLY A 65 -15.31 2.31 -3.48
N PHE A 66 -14.81 3.01 -2.45
CA PHE A 66 -13.57 2.64 -1.77
C PHE A 66 -13.63 1.22 -1.19
N PHE A 67 -14.76 0.87 -0.54
CA PHE A 67 -14.94 -0.45 0.02
C PHE A 67 -14.94 -1.55 -1.07
N PHE A 68 -15.63 -1.32 -2.20
CA PHE A 68 -15.57 -2.23 -3.34
C PHE A 68 -14.17 -2.33 -3.94
N ALA A 69 -13.42 -1.23 -3.99
CA ALA A 69 -12.05 -1.22 -4.48
C ALA A 69 -11.13 -2.13 -3.67
N ILE A 70 -11.15 -2.01 -2.34
CA ILE A 70 -10.32 -2.86 -1.46
C ILE A 70 -10.82 -4.31 -1.45
N THR A 71 -12.13 -4.56 -1.55
CA THR A 71 -12.71 -5.90 -1.63
C THR A 71 -12.26 -6.62 -2.91
N LEU A 72 -12.29 -5.93 -4.05
CA LEU A 72 -11.82 -6.48 -5.32
C LEU A 72 -10.35 -6.92 -5.24
N LEU A 73 -9.48 -6.06 -4.67
CA LEU A 73 -8.07 -6.37 -4.49
C LEU A 73 -7.84 -7.50 -3.49
N ALA A 74 -8.62 -7.55 -2.40
CA ALA A 74 -8.55 -8.63 -1.42
C ALA A 74 -8.93 -9.97 -2.03
N VAL A 75 -10.04 -10.04 -2.77
CA VAL A 75 -10.52 -11.27 -3.41
C VAL A 75 -9.52 -11.78 -4.45
N VAL A 76 -9.06 -10.90 -5.35
CA VAL A 76 -8.08 -11.28 -6.39
C VAL A 76 -6.76 -11.69 -5.77
N GLY A 77 -6.32 -11.00 -4.72
CA GLY A 77 -5.09 -11.33 -4.01
C GLY A 77 -5.14 -12.64 -3.25
N LEU A 78 -6.23 -12.90 -2.53
CA LEU A 78 -6.44 -14.19 -1.88
C LEU A 78 -6.52 -15.34 -2.89
N TRP A 79 -7.20 -15.10 -4.00
CA TRP A 79 -7.26 -16.10 -5.08
C TRP A 79 -5.89 -16.38 -5.67
N ASN A 80 -5.10 -15.34 -5.95
CA ASN A 80 -3.73 -15.48 -6.46
C ASN A 80 -2.81 -16.26 -5.50
N ASN A 81 -3.05 -16.17 -4.19
CA ASN A 81 -2.32 -16.95 -3.19
C ASN A 81 -2.68 -18.44 -3.20
N VAL A 82 -3.93 -18.78 -3.51
CA VAL A 82 -4.40 -20.18 -3.60
C VAL A 82 -4.03 -20.80 -4.95
N LYS A 83 -4.27 -20.06 -6.03
CA LYS A 83 -3.99 -20.49 -7.41
C LYS A 83 -3.46 -19.30 -8.21
N PRO A 84 -2.25 -19.41 -8.81
CA PRO A 84 -1.70 -18.33 -9.61
C PRO A 84 -2.67 -17.87 -10.70
N ILE A 85 -2.98 -16.58 -10.70
CA ILE A 85 -3.87 -15.92 -11.65
C ILE A 85 -3.03 -15.23 -12.72
N SER A 86 -3.55 -15.13 -13.94
CA SER A 86 -2.88 -14.41 -15.03
C SER A 86 -2.60 -12.95 -14.63
N LYS A 87 -1.45 -12.42 -15.05
CA LYS A 87 -1.07 -11.01 -14.81
C LYS A 87 -2.14 -10.05 -15.34
N LEU A 88 -2.83 -10.41 -16.43
CA LEU A 88 -3.91 -9.59 -16.98
C LEU A 88 -5.05 -9.38 -15.96
N ILE A 89 -5.51 -10.44 -15.29
CA ILE A 89 -6.58 -10.33 -14.29
C ILE A 89 -6.13 -9.46 -13.11
N GLN A 90 -4.87 -9.59 -12.68
CA GLN A 90 -4.32 -8.76 -11.63
C GLN A 90 -4.29 -7.27 -12.02
N HIS A 91 -3.89 -6.96 -13.25
CA HIS A 91 -3.91 -5.58 -13.76
C HIS A 91 -5.35 -5.05 -13.89
N LEU A 92 -6.28 -5.85 -14.40
CA LEU A 92 -7.70 -5.46 -14.48
C LEU A 92 -8.30 -5.19 -13.09
N ALA A 93 -7.92 -5.97 -12.08
CA ALA A 93 -8.34 -5.72 -10.70
C ALA A 93 -7.78 -4.40 -10.15
N LEU A 94 -6.53 -4.06 -10.45
CA LEU A 94 -5.94 -2.78 -10.07
C LEU A 94 -6.66 -1.60 -10.74
N TRP A 95 -6.89 -1.65 -12.04
CA TRP A 95 -7.61 -0.60 -12.76
C TRP A 95 -9.06 -0.49 -12.29
N GLY A 96 -9.74 -1.63 -12.11
CA GLY A 96 -11.10 -1.67 -11.58
C GLY A 96 -11.19 -1.06 -10.17
N SER A 97 -10.21 -1.34 -9.30
CA SER A 97 -10.19 -0.75 -7.96
C SER A 97 -10.04 0.77 -7.98
N LEU A 98 -9.23 1.33 -8.87
CA LEU A 98 -9.13 2.79 -9.03
C LEU A 98 -10.44 3.40 -9.52
N LEU A 99 -11.11 2.77 -10.50
CA LEU A 99 -12.39 3.27 -11.01
C LEU A 99 -13.48 3.26 -9.93
N PHE A 100 -13.55 2.19 -9.11
CA PHE A 100 -14.47 2.16 -7.97
C PHE A 100 -14.13 3.24 -6.93
N MET A 101 -12.86 3.43 -6.59
CA MET A 101 -12.41 4.46 -5.66
C MET A 101 -12.78 5.87 -6.15
N PHE A 102 -12.65 6.13 -7.45
CA PHE A 102 -12.94 7.43 -8.04
C PHE A 102 -14.42 7.80 -7.99
N ASN A 103 -15.32 6.82 -7.91
CA ASN A 103 -16.75 7.08 -7.75
C ASN A 103 -17.07 7.80 -6.42
N ASP A 104 -16.32 7.53 -5.35
CA ASP A 104 -16.51 8.21 -4.06
C ASP A 104 -15.74 9.54 -3.95
N LEU A 105 -14.93 9.87 -4.94
CA LEU A 105 -14.12 11.08 -4.97
C LEU A 105 -14.77 12.22 -5.78
N ASP A 106 -15.96 12.00 -6.38
CA ASP A 106 -16.68 12.96 -7.21
C ASP A 106 -15.81 13.63 -8.31
N ILE A 107 -14.79 12.90 -8.80
CA ILE A 107 -13.82 13.42 -9.77
C ILE A 107 -14.49 13.81 -11.12
N TYR A 108 -15.69 13.28 -11.36
CA TYR A 108 -16.43 13.51 -12.58
C TYR A 108 -17.12 14.89 -12.64
N ASN A 109 -17.19 15.61 -11.53
CA ASN A 109 -17.80 16.92 -11.43
C ASN A 109 -16.77 18.04 -11.66
N ASP A 110 -16.90 18.69 -12.74
CA ASP A 110 -16.16 19.63 -13.57
C ASP A 110 -15.41 20.83 -12.98
N SER A 111 -15.01 20.90 -11.76
CA SER A 111 -14.38 22.16 -11.28
C SER A 111 -12.94 22.04 -10.78
N ILE A 112 -12.21 21.01 -11.20
CA ILE A 112 -10.95 20.66 -10.52
C ILE A 112 -9.75 20.95 -11.40
N CYS A 113 -8.69 21.51 -10.80
CA CYS A 113 -7.37 21.68 -11.41
C CYS A 113 -6.78 20.39 -12.02
N CYS A 114 -7.38 19.24 -11.77
CA CYS A 114 -6.92 17.95 -12.25
C CYS A 114 -7.97 17.34 -13.17
N SER A 115 -7.67 17.21 -14.45
CA SER A 115 -8.49 16.41 -15.35
C SER A 115 -8.51 14.95 -14.89
N PHE A 116 -9.62 14.24 -15.06
CA PHE A 116 -9.76 12.81 -14.75
C PHE A 116 -8.57 11.97 -15.25
N SER A 117 -8.09 12.26 -16.46
CA SER A 117 -6.95 11.57 -17.06
C SER A 117 -5.66 11.73 -16.24
N LEU A 118 -5.39 12.91 -15.71
CA LEU A 118 -4.22 13.19 -14.87
C LEU A 118 -4.33 12.43 -13.55
N VAL A 119 -5.48 12.49 -12.87
CA VAL A 119 -5.74 11.74 -11.63
C VAL A 119 -5.54 10.24 -11.85
N LEU A 120 -6.06 9.71 -12.96
CA LEU A 120 -5.91 8.30 -13.32
C LEU A 120 -4.43 7.93 -13.55
N ILE A 121 -3.70 8.71 -14.35
CA ILE A 121 -2.29 8.44 -14.67
C ILE A 121 -1.45 8.46 -13.39
N VAL A 122 -1.60 9.47 -12.55
CA VAL A 122 -0.86 9.61 -11.29
C VAL A 122 -1.20 8.47 -10.34
N SER A 123 -2.49 8.11 -10.21
CA SER A 123 -2.93 7.02 -9.35
C SER A 123 -2.36 5.67 -9.80
N VAL A 124 -2.39 5.41 -11.10
CA VAL A 124 -1.79 4.21 -11.70
C VAL A 124 -0.29 4.17 -11.42
N LEU A 125 0.42 5.28 -11.64
CA LEU A 125 1.85 5.38 -11.38
C LEU A 125 2.18 5.07 -9.91
N ILE A 126 1.47 5.68 -8.96
CA ILE A 126 1.68 5.45 -7.53
C ILE A 126 1.35 3.99 -7.18
N MET A 127 0.27 3.43 -7.68
CA MET A 127 -0.13 2.06 -7.41
C MET A 127 0.90 1.03 -7.89
N TYR A 128 1.44 1.23 -9.11
CA TYR A 128 2.53 0.39 -9.61
C TYR A 128 3.83 0.60 -8.84
N SER A 129 4.10 1.84 -8.37
CA SER A 129 5.25 2.14 -7.52
C SER A 129 5.19 1.35 -6.21
N PHE A 130 4.03 1.32 -5.56
CA PHE A 130 3.83 0.54 -4.33
C PHE A 130 4.07 -0.96 -4.56
N ARG A 131 3.53 -1.52 -5.64
CA ARG A 131 3.75 -2.94 -5.98
C ARG A 131 5.21 -3.25 -6.26
N ALA A 132 5.88 -2.35 -6.96
CA ALA A 132 7.28 -2.51 -7.31
C ALA A 132 8.18 -2.47 -6.06
N ILE A 133 7.89 -1.56 -5.13
CA ILE A 133 8.66 -1.37 -3.89
C ILE A 133 8.39 -2.49 -2.88
N ASP A 134 7.22 -3.12 -2.92
CA ASP A 134 6.85 -4.20 -1.99
C ASP A 134 7.65 -5.50 -2.21
N GLY A 135 8.38 -5.61 -3.31
CA GLY A 135 9.27 -6.75 -3.60
C GLY A 135 10.39 -6.98 -2.56
N VAL A 136 10.73 -5.98 -1.73
CA VAL A 136 11.62 -6.09 -0.54
C VAL A 136 10.91 -5.52 0.70
N ASN A 137 9.84 -6.12 1.04
CA ASN A 137 9.24 -6.31 2.37
C ASN A 137 9.48 -5.24 3.43
N ARG A 138 8.91 -4.04 3.36
CA ARG A 138 8.85 -3.11 4.53
C ARG A 138 8.81 -1.66 4.11
N ILE A 139 9.25 -1.34 2.88
CA ILE A 139 9.39 0.05 2.45
C ILE A 139 8.00 0.66 2.22
N SER A 140 7.10 -0.08 1.57
CA SER A 140 5.71 0.37 1.33
C SER A 140 4.96 0.66 2.64
N GLY A 141 5.10 -0.22 3.64
CA GLY A 141 4.53 0.01 4.98
C GLY A 141 5.13 1.23 5.67
N ALA A 142 6.47 1.38 5.66
CA ALA A 142 7.16 2.47 6.33
C ALA A 142 6.86 3.84 5.69
N THR A 143 6.88 3.92 4.37
CA THR A 143 6.53 5.16 3.65
C THR A 143 5.05 5.51 3.83
N SER A 144 4.14 4.53 3.74
CA SER A 144 2.72 4.75 4.01
C SER A 144 2.46 5.24 5.42
N PHE A 145 3.17 4.69 6.41
CA PHE A 145 3.04 5.12 7.80
C PHE A 145 3.38 6.62 7.96
N VAL A 146 4.50 7.08 7.38
CA VAL A 146 4.88 8.50 7.42
C VAL A 146 3.83 9.37 6.71
N VAL A 147 3.40 8.95 5.52
CA VAL A 147 2.40 9.72 4.74
C VAL A 147 1.07 9.80 5.49
N LEU A 148 0.58 8.70 6.03
CA LEU A 148 -0.68 8.67 6.78
C LEU A 148 -0.60 9.48 8.08
N LEU A 149 0.54 9.49 8.78
CA LEU A 149 0.75 10.38 9.93
C LEU A 149 0.69 11.85 9.51
N THR A 150 1.29 12.20 8.37
CA THR A 150 1.23 13.56 7.83
C THR A 150 -0.19 13.95 7.46
N LEU A 151 -0.92 13.06 6.76
CA LEU A 151 -2.33 13.28 6.42
C LEU A 151 -3.20 13.43 7.67
N ALA A 152 -2.95 12.65 8.72
CA ALA A 152 -3.65 12.80 10.00
C ALA A 152 -3.34 14.13 10.68
N PHE A 153 -2.10 14.59 10.63
CA PHE A 153 -1.73 15.91 11.14
C PHE A 153 -2.44 17.03 10.36
N ILE A 154 -2.45 16.99 9.02
CA ILE A 154 -3.15 17.94 8.16
C ILE A 154 -4.66 17.92 8.47
N ASN A 155 -5.26 16.72 8.57
CA ASN A 155 -6.69 16.57 8.86
C ASN A 155 -7.09 17.17 10.22
N SER A 156 -6.24 17.03 11.23
CA SER A 156 -6.54 17.49 12.60
C SER A 156 -6.21 18.96 12.84
N ARG A 157 -5.23 19.54 12.11
CA ARG A 157 -4.69 20.88 12.42
C ARG A 157 -4.94 21.91 11.34
N MET A 158 -5.13 21.50 10.08
CA MET A 158 -5.25 22.42 8.95
C MET A 158 -6.63 22.33 8.29
N VAL A 159 -6.94 21.23 7.65
CA VAL A 159 -8.16 21.04 6.85
C VAL A 159 -8.76 19.66 7.14
N PRO A 160 -9.94 19.57 7.76
CA PRO A 160 -10.62 18.30 7.94
C PRO A 160 -11.19 17.82 6.58
N PHE A 161 -10.60 16.79 5.99
CA PHE A 161 -10.95 16.28 4.65
C PHE A 161 -11.51 14.85 4.67
N ILE A 162 -11.24 14.09 5.74
CA ILE A 162 -11.70 12.72 5.90
C ILE A 162 -11.94 12.41 7.38
N ASP A 163 -12.72 11.35 7.63
CA ASP A 163 -12.95 10.90 9.01
C ASP A 163 -11.63 10.52 9.71
N GLU A 164 -11.43 11.03 10.92
CA GLU A 164 -10.22 10.77 11.71
C GLU A 164 -10.02 9.27 11.98
N MET A 165 -11.11 8.52 12.18
CA MET A 165 -11.04 7.10 12.43
C MET A 165 -10.48 6.33 11.22
N TYR A 166 -10.79 6.77 9.99
CA TYR A 166 -10.17 6.21 8.78
C TYR A 166 -8.64 6.29 8.84
N LEU A 167 -8.12 7.48 9.12
CA LEU A 167 -6.68 7.74 9.17
C LEU A 167 -6.00 6.94 10.29
N TRP A 168 -6.60 6.92 11.48
CA TRP A 168 -6.03 6.18 12.61
C TRP A 168 -6.01 4.66 12.36
N ILE A 169 -7.05 4.10 11.78
CA ILE A 169 -7.05 2.69 11.38
C ILE A 169 -5.96 2.44 10.34
N ALA A 170 -5.84 3.28 9.32
CA ALA A 170 -4.82 3.14 8.28
C ALA A 170 -3.38 3.22 8.86
N ILE A 171 -3.15 4.13 9.82
CA ILE A 171 -1.87 4.26 10.55
C ILE A 171 -1.56 2.98 11.33
N VAL A 172 -2.53 2.48 12.11
CA VAL A 172 -2.35 1.24 12.88
C VAL A 172 -2.06 0.06 11.95
N LEU A 173 -2.78 -0.06 10.84
CA LEU A 173 -2.57 -1.13 9.86
C LEU A 173 -1.18 -1.06 9.23
N SER A 174 -0.72 0.12 8.82
CA SER A 174 0.62 0.29 8.26
C SER A 174 1.72 -0.01 9.28
N PHE A 175 1.53 0.38 10.55
CA PHE A 175 2.43 0.05 11.64
C PHE A 175 2.50 -1.47 11.90
N LEU A 176 1.34 -2.14 11.92
CA LEU A 176 1.28 -3.60 12.08
C LEU A 176 1.98 -4.33 10.93
N LEU A 177 1.83 -3.85 9.69
CA LEU A 177 2.58 -4.38 8.55
C LEU A 177 4.10 -4.28 8.76
N ILE A 178 4.59 -3.13 9.21
CA ILE A 178 6.01 -2.94 9.53
C ILE A 178 6.43 -3.91 10.63
N PHE A 179 5.67 -3.97 11.72
CA PHE A 179 5.98 -4.80 12.89
C PHE A 179 6.07 -6.30 12.54
N PHE A 180 5.07 -6.82 11.82
CA PHE A 180 5.05 -8.22 11.41
C PHE A 180 6.18 -8.54 10.41
N ASN A 181 6.47 -7.63 9.50
CA ASN A 181 7.57 -7.78 8.55
C ASN A 181 8.95 -7.76 9.24
N ILE A 182 9.12 -7.01 10.33
CA ILE A 182 10.35 -7.01 11.14
C ILE A 182 10.48 -8.32 11.93
N LYS A 183 9.43 -8.68 12.66
CA LYS A 183 9.45 -9.82 13.59
C LYS A 183 9.65 -11.15 12.89
N TYR A 184 9.05 -11.33 11.72
CA TYR A 184 9.04 -12.62 11.01
C TYR A 184 10.03 -12.70 9.85
N ARG A 185 11.01 -11.79 9.75
CA ARG A 185 12.07 -11.76 8.73
C ARG A 185 11.50 -11.97 7.32
N SER A 186 10.66 -11.06 6.88
CA SER A 186 9.97 -11.10 5.57
C SER A 186 8.96 -12.25 5.36
N ARG A 187 8.50 -12.91 6.41
CA ARG A 187 7.53 -14.00 6.31
C ARG A 187 6.09 -13.54 6.20
N ALA A 188 5.78 -12.32 6.63
CA ALA A 188 4.44 -11.74 6.53
C ALA A 188 4.39 -10.72 5.40
N LEU A 189 4.58 -11.19 4.17
CA LEU A 189 4.41 -10.36 2.98
C LEU A 189 2.94 -10.03 2.79
N GLY A 190 2.61 -8.74 2.64
CA GLY A 190 1.29 -8.31 2.19
C GLY A 190 0.89 -8.91 0.85
N GLY A 191 1.86 -9.47 0.13
CA GLY A 191 1.71 -9.93 -1.22
C GLY A 191 1.41 -8.77 -2.18
N GLU A 192 1.34 -9.05 -3.47
CA GLU A 192 1.01 -8.03 -4.49
C GLU A 192 -0.35 -7.35 -4.22
N ALA A 193 -1.29 -8.07 -3.61
CA ALA A 193 -2.58 -7.54 -3.22
C ALA A 193 -2.51 -6.60 -2.02
N GLY A 194 -1.68 -6.91 -1.02
CA GLY A 194 -1.49 -6.06 0.15
C GLY A 194 -0.91 -4.71 -0.23
N ALA A 195 0.10 -4.68 -1.09
CA ALA A 195 0.67 -3.45 -1.62
C ALA A 195 -0.38 -2.63 -2.40
N GLY A 196 -1.19 -3.29 -3.23
CA GLY A 196 -2.29 -2.64 -3.95
C GLY A 196 -3.34 -2.04 -3.02
N MET A 197 -3.77 -2.79 -1.99
CA MET A 197 -4.73 -2.27 -1.00
C MET A 197 -4.16 -1.10 -0.21
N LEU A 198 -2.90 -1.19 0.24
CA LEU A 198 -2.24 -0.10 0.94
C LEU A 198 -2.12 1.15 0.07
N ALA A 199 -1.80 0.99 -1.22
CA ALA A 199 -1.78 2.08 -2.18
C ALA A 199 -3.17 2.73 -2.33
N VAL A 200 -4.25 1.95 -2.44
CA VAL A 200 -5.63 2.47 -2.52
C VAL A 200 -6.00 3.23 -1.25
N ILE A 201 -5.64 2.71 -0.07
CA ILE A 201 -5.91 3.37 1.22
C ILE A 201 -5.24 4.75 1.27
N VAL A 202 -3.96 4.82 0.91
CA VAL A 202 -3.20 6.08 0.91
C VAL A 202 -3.70 7.04 -0.17
N LEU A 203 -3.94 6.53 -1.39
CA LEU A 203 -4.42 7.33 -2.52
C LEU A 203 -5.80 7.93 -2.25
N PHE A 204 -6.70 7.18 -1.62
CA PHE A 204 -8.03 7.69 -1.30
C PHE A 204 -7.96 8.90 -0.37
N ALA A 205 -7.18 8.81 0.71
CA ALA A 205 -7.00 9.93 1.64
C ALA A 205 -6.29 11.11 0.97
N LEU A 206 -5.25 10.85 0.16
CA LEU A 206 -4.50 11.88 -0.54
C LEU A 206 -5.38 12.64 -1.56
N TRP A 207 -6.14 11.91 -2.38
CA TRP A 207 -7.04 12.56 -3.35
C TRP A 207 -8.19 13.32 -2.67
N LYS A 208 -8.75 12.83 -1.56
CA LYS A 208 -9.72 13.59 -0.77
C LYS A 208 -9.16 14.95 -0.34
N LEU A 209 -7.91 14.99 0.12
CA LEU A 209 -7.23 16.23 0.49
C LEU A 209 -7.03 17.15 -0.73
N ILE A 210 -6.45 16.63 -1.82
CA ILE A 210 -6.15 17.40 -3.03
C ILE A 210 -7.43 17.98 -3.65
N LEU A 211 -8.49 17.19 -3.74
CA LEU A 211 -9.76 17.62 -4.31
C LEU A 211 -10.46 18.67 -3.45
N LEU A 212 -10.37 18.57 -2.14
CA LEU A 212 -10.95 19.55 -1.22
C LEU A 212 -10.18 20.88 -1.23
N THR A 213 -8.83 20.81 -1.27
CA THR A 213 -7.97 22.02 -1.21
C THR A 213 -7.68 22.61 -2.58
N ASN A 214 -7.94 21.88 -3.68
CA ASN A 214 -7.52 22.20 -5.05
C ASN A 214 -5.98 22.41 -5.17
N ASP A 215 -5.20 21.75 -4.31
CA ASP A 215 -3.75 21.88 -4.28
C ASP A 215 -3.06 20.56 -4.62
N VAL A 216 -2.52 20.48 -5.83
CA VAL A 216 -1.78 19.30 -6.32
C VAL A 216 -0.41 19.14 -5.70
N SER A 217 0.10 20.15 -4.99
CA SER A 217 1.42 20.10 -4.36
C SER A 217 1.51 19.01 -3.29
N TYR A 218 0.37 18.57 -2.71
CA TYR A 218 0.31 17.42 -1.80
C TYR A 218 0.77 16.10 -2.43
N LEU A 219 0.91 16.01 -3.76
CA LEU A 219 1.53 14.84 -4.41
C LEU A 219 2.99 14.64 -3.99
N ILE A 220 3.64 15.67 -3.43
CA ILE A 220 4.98 15.57 -2.83
C ILE A 220 5.07 14.51 -1.73
N LEU A 221 3.94 14.20 -1.09
CA LEU A 221 3.85 13.13 -0.08
C LEU A 221 4.12 11.73 -0.66
N MET A 222 4.08 11.56 -1.98
CA MET A 222 4.37 10.31 -2.68
C MET A 222 5.69 10.32 -3.46
N VAL A 223 6.42 11.44 -3.42
CA VAL A 223 7.54 11.69 -4.32
C VAL A 223 8.66 10.65 -4.22
N VAL A 224 8.97 10.16 -3.03
CA VAL A 224 10.06 9.18 -2.84
C VAL A 224 9.77 7.87 -3.55
N CYS A 225 8.54 7.35 -3.42
CA CYS A 225 8.13 6.11 -4.09
C CYS A 225 8.05 6.29 -5.62
N VAL A 226 7.55 7.44 -6.05
CA VAL A 226 7.38 7.75 -7.48
C VAL A 226 8.73 7.94 -8.16
N ILE A 227 9.67 8.66 -7.55
CA ILE A 227 11.01 8.86 -8.11
C ILE A 227 11.75 7.52 -8.25
N ASP A 228 11.72 6.67 -7.22
CA ASP A 228 12.36 5.35 -7.29
C ASP A 228 11.84 4.53 -8.49
N SER A 229 10.53 4.56 -8.71
CA SER A 229 9.89 3.85 -9.80
C SER A 229 10.23 4.47 -11.17
N ILE A 230 10.19 5.80 -11.28
CA ILE A 230 10.54 6.50 -12.53
C ILE A 230 11.99 6.21 -12.92
N VAL A 231 12.92 6.33 -11.97
CA VAL A 231 14.34 6.06 -12.20
C VAL A 231 14.56 4.62 -12.65
N THR A 232 13.85 3.67 -12.03
CA THR A 232 13.93 2.25 -12.39
C THR A 232 13.43 2.00 -13.81
N VAL A 233 12.27 2.56 -14.16
CA VAL A 233 11.69 2.44 -15.50
C VAL A 233 12.60 3.09 -16.55
N ALA A 234 13.11 4.30 -16.29
CA ALA A 234 14.04 4.97 -17.16
C ALA A 234 15.30 4.14 -17.40
N TYR A 235 15.89 3.60 -16.33
CA TYR A 235 17.08 2.74 -16.44
C TYR A 235 16.82 1.50 -17.31
N ARG A 236 15.66 0.85 -17.19
CA ARG A 236 15.29 -0.30 -18.02
C ARG A 236 15.13 0.07 -19.50
N ILE A 237 14.47 1.20 -19.78
CA ILE A 237 14.32 1.72 -21.15
C ILE A 237 15.70 1.95 -21.78
N PHE A 238 16.62 2.60 -21.07
CA PHE A 238 17.99 2.84 -21.55
C PHE A 238 18.74 1.52 -21.85
N ARG A 239 18.47 0.46 -21.06
CA ARG A 239 19.07 -0.85 -21.26
C ARG A 239 18.34 -1.74 -22.26
N ARG A 240 17.23 -1.27 -22.83
CA ARG A 240 16.35 -2.06 -23.72
C ARG A 240 15.84 -3.34 -23.04
N GLU A 241 15.69 -3.33 -21.74
CA GLU A 241 15.12 -4.43 -20.95
C GLU A 241 13.60 -4.34 -20.96
N ASN A 242 12.92 -5.48 -20.77
CA ASN A 242 11.47 -5.52 -20.72
C ASN A 242 10.96 -4.79 -19.44
N VAL A 243 10.23 -3.69 -19.62
CA VAL A 243 9.72 -2.87 -18.53
C VAL A 243 8.67 -3.62 -17.69
N PHE A 244 7.99 -4.60 -18.28
CA PHE A 244 6.93 -5.38 -17.64
C PHE A 244 7.41 -6.60 -16.85
N GLU A 245 8.69 -6.92 -16.91
CA GLU A 245 9.26 -7.98 -16.09
C GLU A 245 9.56 -7.47 -14.69
N SER A 246 9.02 -8.16 -13.68
CA SER A 246 9.09 -7.74 -12.27
C SER A 246 10.46 -7.99 -11.60
N GLU A 247 11.48 -8.41 -12.32
CA GLU A 247 12.78 -8.75 -11.73
C GLU A 247 13.65 -7.51 -11.48
N GLY A 248 13.67 -7.14 -10.28
CA GLY A 248 14.66 -6.61 -9.36
C GLY A 248 15.78 -5.71 -9.85
N ARG A 249 15.54 -4.37 -10.06
CA ARG A 249 16.62 -3.35 -10.09
C ARG A 249 16.15 -1.99 -9.61
N HIS A 250 15.20 -1.96 -8.70
CA HIS A 250 14.87 -0.73 -7.99
C HIS A 250 16.06 -0.26 -7.15
N ILE A 251 16.17 1.05 -6.89
CA ILE A 251 17.29 1.63 -6.11
C ILE A 251 17.41 0.92 -4.77
N TYR A 252 16.28 0.69 -4.08
CA TYR A 252 16.29 -0.01 -2.80
C TYR A 252 16.83 -1.45 -2.89
N GLN A 253 16.53 -2.18 -3.99
CA GLN A 253 17.05 -3.53 -4.20
C GLN A 253 18.55 -3.52 -4.47
N LEU A 254 19.05 -2.51 -5.18
CA LEU A 254 20.48 -2.31 -5.38
C LEU A 254 21.19 -2.01 -4.05
N LEU A 255 20.59 -1.21 -3.18
CA LEU A 255 21.12 -0.92 -1.84
C LEU A 255 21.21 -2.20 -0.99
N VAL A 256 20.21 -3.06 -1.04
CA VAL A 256 20.20 -4.33 -0.30
C VAL A 256 21.16 -5.34 -0.93
N SER A 257 21.12 -5.54 -2.26
CA SER A 257 21.84 -6.63 -2.93
C SER A 257 23.31 -6.32 -3.20
N ARG A 258 23.63 -5.09 -3.61
CA ARG A 258 25.01 -4.65 -3.89
C ARG A 258 25.64 -3.90 -2.75
N GLY A 259 24.85 -3.09 -2.01
CA GLY A 259 25.31 -2.32 -0.88
C GLY A 259 25.41 -3.14 0.40
N ASN A 260 24.94 -4.39 0.43
CA ASN A 260 24.83 -5.23 1.64
C ASN A 260 24.14 -4.52 2.82
N ILE A 261 23.26 -3.56 2.53
CA ILE A 261 22.54 -2.80 3.56
C ILE A 261 21.31 -3.62 3.98
N PRO A 262 21.14 -3.87 5.28
CA PRO A 262 19.95 -4.58 5.76
C PRO A 262 18.65 -3.92 5.29
N PRO A 263 17.64 -4.69 4.82
CA PRO A 263 16.38 -4.14 4.30
C PRO A 263 15.67 -3.17 5.26
N ILE A 264 15.81 -3.40 6.57
CA ILE A 264 15.25 -2.52 7.60
C ILE A 264 15.87 -1.11 7.56
N ILE A 265 17.19 -1.02 7.34
CA ILE A 265 17.88 0.27 7.26
C ILE A 265 17.44 1.03 6.01
N VAL A 266 17.26 0.32 4.88
CA VAL A 266 16.76 0.93 3.65
C VAL A 266 15.33 1.45 3.85
N SER A 267 14.47 0.70 4.53
CA SER A 267 13.10 1.15 4.85
C SER A 267 13.09 2.41 5.74
N PHE A 268 13.96 2.48 6.74
CA PHE A 268 14.12 3.68 7.57
C PHE A 268 14.68 4.85 6.78
N LEU A 269 15.63 4.62 5.86
CA LEU A 269 16.18 5.66 5.00
C LEU A 269 15.08 6.29 4.12
N TYR A 270 14.25 5.46 3.46
CA TYR A 270 13.12 5.94 2.66
C TYR A 270 12.12 6.73 3.50
N ALA A 271 11.73 6.21 4.67
CA ALA A 271 10.84 6.90 5.59
C ALA A 271 11.44 8.23 6.09
N SER A 272 12.75 8.26 6.39
CA SER A 272 13.43 9.48 6.84
C SER A 272 13.50 10.54 5.75
N VAL A 273 13.84 10.15 4.52
CA VAL A 273 13.86 11.07 3.37
C VAL A 273 12.46 11.64 3.13
N GLN A 274 11.42 10.77 3.16
CA GLN A 274 10.03 11.22 3.04
C GLN A 274 9.64 12.19 4.16
N SER A 275 10.03 11.90 5.40
CA SER A 275 9.76 12.79 6.55
C SER A 275 10.44 14.14 6.43
N LEU A 276 11.67 14.18 5.93
CA LEU A 276 12.40 15.44 5.70
C LEU A 276 11.74 16.28 4.61
N ILE A 277 11.28 15.66 3.53
CA ILE A 277 10.56 16.35 2.45
C ILE A 277 9.26 16.95 3.00
N VAL A 278 8.51 16.17 3.78
CA VAL A 278 7.26 16.63 4.41
C VAL A 278 7.50 17.76 5.41
N ALA A 279 8.60 17.71 6.18
CA ALA A 279 8.91 18.74 7.16
C ALA A 279 9.39 20.06 6.50
N GLY A 280 9.87 20.00 5.25
CA GLY A 280 10.26 21.16 4.48
C GLY A 280 9.13 21.81 3.67
N TYR A 281 7.99 21.12 3.58
CA TYR A 281 6.76 21.57 2.92
C TYR A 281 5.78 22.17 3.93
#